data_fb95d1e5ac6bf696e1dd91ba876c11d6
#
_entry.id   fb95d1e5ac6bf696e1dd91ba876c11d6
#
_cell.length_a   1.000
_cell.length_b   1.000
_cell.length_c   1.000
_cell.angle_alpha   90.00
_cell.angle_beta   90.00
_cell.angle_gamma   90.00
#
_symmetry.space_group_name_H-M   'P 1'
#
loop_
_entity.id
_entity.type
_entity.pdbx_description
1 polymer ?
#
loop_
_entity_poly.entity_id
_entity_poly.type
_entity_poly.pdbx_seq_one_letter_code
_entity_poly.pdbx_strand_id
1 'polypeptide(L)'
;MNISFPNQNDRINLSDKIKFVLVTGATGAVGPRVVHALHQAGCLIRAFSVDTPAAGMFPQSVEVLIGDVTDQVAVQSAMQGVDAVVHMAALLHIVNPAPELQKKYDRINVGGTASVVEAAILLMDFWNNV
;
A
#
# COMPACT_ATOMS: atom_id res chain seq x y z
N MET A 1 -20.67 -21.92 14.33
CA MET A 1 -19.22 -21.67 14.16
C MET A 1 -18.78 -20.72 15.25
N ASN A 2 -18.03 -21.22 16.21
CA ASN A 2 -17.46 -20.37 17.28
C ASN A 2 -16.20 -19.69 16.76
N ILE A 3 -16.27 -18.38 16.54
CA ILE A 3 -15.09 -17.59 16.25
C ILE A 3 -14.46 -17.22 17.59
N SER A 4 -13.37 -17.88 17.93
CA SER A 4 -12.57 -17.52 19.10
C SER A 4 -11.61 -16.40 18.69
N PHE A 5 -11.74 -15.23 19.29
CA PHE A 5 -10.74 -14.18 19.13
C PHE A 5 -9.52 -14.52 20.00
N PRO A 6 -8.30 -14.33 19.48
CA PRO A 6 -7.10 -14.57 20.27
C PRO A 6 -7.11 -13.68 21.54
N ASN A 7 -6.72 -14.25 22.66
CA ASN A 7 -6.57 -13.54 23.91
C ASN A 7 -5.55 -12.40 23.74
N GLN A 8 -5.66 -11.35 24.55
CA GLN A 8 -4.71 -10.22 24.49
C GLN A 8 -3.24 -10.65 24.65
N ASN A 9 -2.99 -11.77 25.34
CA ASN A 9 -1.65 -12.33 25.52
C ASN A 9 -1.15 -13.09 24.28
N ASP A 10 -2.03 -13.45 23.35
CA ASP A 10 -1.68 -14.12 22.09
C ASP A 10 -1.49 -13.13 20.94
N ARG A 11 -1.48 -11.83 21.25
CA ARG A 11 -1.15 -10.80 20.25
C ARG A 11 0.27 -11.04 19.78
N ILE A 12 0.36 -11.69 18.62
CA ILE A 12 1.59 -11.70 17.85
C ILE A 12 1.99 -10.23 17.73
N ASN A 13 3.14 -9.89 18.27
CA ASN A 13 3.67 -8.56 18.06
C ASN A 13 4.00 -8.43 16.58
N LEU A 14 3.07 -7.88 15.79
CA LEU A 14 3.23 -7.71 14.35
C LEU A 14 4.48 -6.89 14.03
N SER A 15 4.93 -6.04 14.97
CA SER A 15 6.15 -5.26 14.81
C SER A 15 7.41 -6.12 14.69
N ASP A 16 7.39 -7.37 15.21
CA ASP A 16 8.53 -8.28 15.09
C ASP A 16 8.58 -8.99 13.73
N LYS A 17 7.44 -9.05 13.02
CA LYS A 17 7.30 -9.73 11.72
C LYS A 17 7.19 -8.78 10.54
N ILE A 18 6.54 -7.64 10.72
CA ILE A 18 6.35 -6.64 9.68
C ILE A 18 7.38 -5.54 9.85
N LYS A 19 8.44 -5.60 9.05
CA LYS A 19 9.56 -4.65 9.10
C LYS A 19 9.57 -3.69 7.93
N PHE A 20 9.09 -4.10 6.78
CA PHE A 20 9.12 -3.32 5.55
C PHE A 20 7.72 -3.23 4.95
N VAL A 21 7.21 -2.02 4.79
CA VAL A 21 5.85 -1.73 4.35
C VAL A 21 5.85 -0.92 3.06
N LEU A 22 5.10 -1.39 2.07
CA LEU A 22 4.76 -0.61 0.89
C LEU A 22 3.50 0.21 1.19
N VAL A 23 3.57 1.51 0.94
CA VAL A 23 2.41 2.42 1.08
C VAL A 23 2.09 2.99 -0.29
N THR A 24 0.94 2.62 -0.87
CA THR A 24 0.45 3.21 -2.11
C THR A 24 -0.41 4.42 -1.82
N GLY A 25 -0.46 5.39 -2.73
CA GLY A 25 -1.17 6.64 -2.48
C GLY A 25 -0.55 7.47 -1.35
N ALA A 26 0.75 7.34 -1.16
CA ALA A 26 1.48 7.90 -0.03
C ALA A 26 1.46 9.43 0.02
N THR A 27 1.25 10.11 -1.10
CA THR A 27 1.16 11.58 -1.17
C THR A 27 -0.26 12.11 -1.02
N GLY A 28 -1.25 11.24 -0.89
CA GLY A 28 -2.65 11.63 -0.71
C GLY A 28 -2.93 12.25 0.66
N ALA A 29 -4.20 12.63 0.92
CA ALA A 29 -4.59 13.37 2.11
C ALA A 29 -4.22 12.69 3.43
N VAL A 30 -4.25 11.36 3.48
CA VAL A 30 -3.95 10.56 4.68
C VAL A 30 -2.55 9.96 4.63
N GLY A 31 -1.97 9.86 3.44
CA GLY A 31 -0.71 9.17 3.17
C GLY A 31 0.46 9.59 4.08
N PRO A 32 0.80 10.88 4.18
CA PRO A 32 1.91 11.31 5.02
C PRO A 32 1.76 10.95 6.49
N ARG A 33 0.54 10.99 7.03
CA ARG A 33 0.28 10.61 8.43
C ARG A 33 0.48 9.11 8.66
N VAL A 34 0.06 8.29 7.71
CA VAL A 34 0.27 6.84 7.78
C VAL A 34 1.76 6.52 7.69
N VAL A 35 2.48 7.14 6.77
CA VAL A 35 3.93 6.98 6.64
C VAL A 35 4.65 7.35 7.93
N HIS A 36 4.31 8.50 8.53
CA HIS A 36 4.90 8.91 9.80
C HIS A 36 4.60 7.95 10.94
N ALA A 37 3.36 7.46 11.05
CA ALA A 37 2.98 6.50 12.08
C ALA A 37 3.75 5.18 11.95
N LEU A 38 3.89 4.65 10.74
CA LEU A 38 4.67 3.45 10.47
C LEU A 38 6.16 3.66 10.76
N HIS A 39 6.69 4.81 10.40
CA HIS A 39 8.08 5.18 10.70
C HIS A 39 8.34 5.22 12.22
N GLN A 40 7.45 5.84 12.99
CA GLN A 40 7.54 5.87 14.45
C GLN A 40 7.42 4.48 15.07
N ALA A 41 6.68 3.57 14.43
CA ALA A 41 6.59 2.18 14.86
C ALA A 41 7.85 1.35 14.51
N GLY A 42 8.84 1.94 13.85
CA GLY A 42 10.10 1.28 13.50
C GLY A 42 10.11 0.58 12.16
N CYS A 43 9.08 0.77 11.32
CA CYS A 43 9.04 0.16 10.00
C CYS A 43 9.94 0.89 9.00
N LEU A 44 10.57 0.13 8.11
CA LEU A 44 11.08 0.65 6.85
C LEU A 44 9.90 0.83 5.89
N ILE A 45 9.93 1.87 5.08
CA ILE A 45 8.80 2.25 4.23
C ILE A 45 9.26 2.50 2.81
N ARG A 46 8.50 1.94 1.88
CA ARG A 46 8.55 2.31 0.47
C ARG A 46 7.25 3.02 0.13
N ALA A 47 7.34 4.31 -0.18
CA ALA A 47 6.21 5.11 -0.61
C ALA A 47 6.06 5.04 -2.13
N PHE A 48 4.86 4.69 -2.58
CA PHE A 48 4.53 4.57 -4.00
C PHE A 48 3.40 5.55 -4.31
N SER A 49 3.64 6.46 -5.23
CA SER A 49 2.68 7.50 -5.60
C SER A 49 2.85 7.93 -7.04
N VAL A 50 1.78 8.48 -7.61
CA VAL A 50 1.81 9.10 -8.95
C VAL A 50 2.55 10.43 -8.89
N ASP A 51 2.35 11.18 -7.83
CA ASP A 51 2.92 12.51 -7.65
C ASP A 51 4.24 12.44 -6.90
N THR A 52 5.17 13.32 -7.27
CA THR A 52 6.40 13.53 -6.50
C THR A 52 6.06 14.16 -5.15
N PRO A 53 6.52 13.59 -4.03
CA PRO A 53 6.27 14.18 -2.73
C PRO A 53 6.96 15.54 -2.60
N ALA A 54 6.31 16.46 -1.86
CA ALA A 54 6.92 17.73 -1.50
C ALA A 54 8.16 17.51 -0.63
N ALA A 55 9.10 18.45 -0.70
CA ALA A 55 10.29 18.41 0.15
C ALA A 55 9.89 18.34 1.63
N GLY A 56 10.49 17.42 2.38
CA GLY A 56 10.21 17.22 3.80
C GLY A 56 8.87 16.53 4.12
N MET A 57 8.12 16.05 3.11
CA MET A 57 6.87 15.33 3.34
C MET A 57 7.07 14.02 4.11
N PHE A 58 8.16 13.32 3.84
CA PHE A 58 8.49 12.03 4.47
C PHE A 58 9.82 12.10 5.21
N PRO A 59 10.03 11.24 6.24
CA PRO A 59 11.36 11.01 6.80
C PRO A 59 12.37 10.63 5.71
N GLN A 60 13.64 10.98 5.89
CA GLN A 60 14.70 10.73 4.88
C GLN A 60 14.91 9.25 4.56
N SER A 61 14.64 8.36 5.52
CA SER A 61 14.79 6.92 5.34
C SER A 61 13.71 6.29 4.45
N VAL A 62 12.66 7.02 4.10
CA VAL A 62 11.58 6.52 3.24
C VAL A 62 12.05 6.46 1.80
N GLU A 63 12.00 5.27 1.21
CA GLU A 63 12.24 5.06 -0.21
C GLU A 63 11.01 5.55 -1.00
N VAL A 64 11.22 6.34 -2.03
CA VAL A 64 10.13 6.89 -2.86
C VAL A 64 10.21 6.30 -4.26
N LEU A 65 9.12 5.67 -4.69
CA LEU A 65 8.92 5.22 -6.06
C LEU A 65 7.74 5.96 -6.68
N ILE A 66 7.95 6.52 -7.85
CA ILE A 66 6.89 7.18 -8.61
C ILE A 66 6.33 6.19 -9.63
N GLY A 67 5.03 5.98 -9.58
CA GLY A 67 4.35 5.07 -10.47
C GLY A 67 2.85 5.07 -10.28
N ASP A 68 2.16 4.37 -11.17
CA ASP A 68 0.71 4.25 -11.19
C ASP A 68 0.31 2.83 -10.79
N VAL A 69 -0.67 2.70 -9.90
CA VAL A 69 -1.18 1.39 -9.46
C VAL A 69 -1.89 0.61 -10.58
N THR A 70 -2.22 1.27 -11.67
CA THR A 70 -2.76 0.60 -12.88
C THR A 70 -1.67 -0.05 -13.73
N ASP A 71 -0.40 0.26 -13.48
CA ASP A 71 0.75 -0.38 -14.12
C ASP A 71 1.21 -1.59 -13.29
N GLN A 72 0.85 -2.79 -13.74
CA GLN A 72 1.17 -4.03 -13.03
C GLN A 72 2.66 -4.25 -12.85
N VAL A 73 3.48 -3.89 -13.83
CA VAL A 73 4.94 -4.05 -13.76
C VAL A 73 5.51 -3.14 -12.67
N ALA A 74 5.06 -1.89 -12.61
CA ALA A 74 5.47 -0.95 -11.56
C ALA A 74 5.06 -1.44 -10.17
N VAL A 75 3.84 -1.96 -10.03
CA VAL A 75 3.33 -2.51 -8.75
C VAL A 75 4.13 -3.73 -8.33
N GLN A 76 4.40 -4.65 -9.24
CA GLN A 76 5.22 -5.85 -8.94
C GLN A 76 6.63 -5.48 -8.50
N SER A 77 7.25 -4.50 -9.17
CA SER A 77 8.56 -4.00 -8.77
C SER A 77 8.53 -3.35 -7.39
N ALA A 78 7.50 -2.55 -7.10
CA ALA A 78 7.33 -1.91 -5.81
C ALA A 78 7.09 -2.93 -4.67
N MET A 79 6.52 -4.07 -4.99
CA MET A 79 6.20 -5.14 -4.03
C MET A 79 7.43 -5.93 -3.56
N GLN A 80 8.56 -5.82 -4.25
CA GLN A 80 9.74 -6.64 -3.95
C GLN A 80 10.28 -6.34 -2.55
N GLY A 81 10.43 -7.39 -1.75
CA GLY A 81 11.02 -7.33 -0.42
C GLY A 81 10.13 -6.79 0.69
N VAL A 82 8.88 -6.42 0.42
CA VAL A 82 7.97 -5.90 1.45
C VAL A 82 7.27 -7.03 2.21
N ASP A 83 7.00 -6.78 3.48
CA ASP A 83 6.28 -7.70 4.38
C ASP A 83 4.78 -7.42 4.40
N ALA A 84 4.39 -6.18 4.14
CA ALA A 84 3.00 -5.74 4.17
C ALA A 84 2.76 -4.57 3.21
N VAL A 85 1.51 -4.39 2.83
CA VAL A 85 1.07 -3.29 1.97
C VAL A 85 -0.06 -2.53 2.65
N VAL A 86 0.06 -1.21 2.67
CA VAL A 86 -1.05 -0.30 2.97
C VAL A 86 -1.46 0.36 1.65
N HIS A 87 -2.59 -0.06 1.13
CA HIS A 87 -3.07 0.40 -0.18
C HIS A 87 -4.08 1.54 -0.02
N MET A 88 -3.65 2.76 -0.36
CA MET A 88 -4.48 3.95 -0.26
C MET A 88 -4.62 4.69 -1.60
N ALA A 89 -4.00 4.18 -2.66
CA ALA A 89 -4.12 4.77 -3.99
C ALA A 89 -5.55 4.61 -4.51
N ALA A 90 -6.26 5.72 -4.60
CA ALA A 90 -7.64 5.77 -5.09
C ALA A 90 -7.98 7.19 -5.55
N LEU A 91 -8.93 7.30 -6.45
CA LEU A 91 -9.58 8.57 -6.73
C LEU A 91 -10.73 8.78 -5.74
N LEU A 92 -10.84 9.99 -5.22
CA LEU A 92 -11.97 10.38 -4.38
C LEU A 92 -13.27 10.33 -5.17
N HIS A 93 -14.29 9.79 -4.53
CA HIS A 93 -15.61 9.66 -5.16
C HIS A 93 -16.30 11.01 -5.24
N ILE A 94 -16.71 11.40 -6.46
CA ILE A 94 -17.57 12.56 -6.71
C ILE A 94 -18.99 12.04 -6.95
N VAL A 95 -19.96 12.66 -6.32
CA VAL A 95 -21.38 12.31 -6.53
C VAL A 95 -21.78 12.59 -7.98
N ASN A 96 -22.36 11.59 -8.66
CA ASN A 96 -22.78 11.64 -10.06
C ASN A 96 -21.66 12.05 -11.04
N PRO A 97 -20.55 11.29 -11.12
CA PRO A 97 -19.49 11.60 -12.06
C PRO A 97 -19.92 11.43 -13.51
N ALA A 98 -19.32 12.21 -14.42
CA ALA A 98 -19.48 11.99 -15.85
C ALA A 98 -19.01 10.55 -16.25
N PRO A 99 -19.53 9.96 -17.33
CA PRO A 99 -19.19 8.58 -17.73
C PRO A 99 -17.68 8.32 -17.90
N GLU A 100 -16.94 9.30 -18.43
CA GLU A 100 -15.47 9.18 -18.58
C GLU A 100 -14.77 9.15 -17.22
N LEU A 101 -15.27 9.92 -16.27
CA LEU A 101 -14.74 9.95 -14.92
C LEU A 101 -15.08 8.66 -14.16
N GLN A 102 -16.26 8.09 -14.38
CA GLN A 102 -16.63 6.78 -13.82
C GLN A 102 -15.69 5.67 -14.31
N LYS A 103 -15.35 5.64 -15.59
CA LYS A 103 -14.38 4.70 -16.15
C LYS A 103 -13.00 4.85 -15.52
N LYS A 104 -12.59 6.09 -15.26
CA LYS A 104 -11.32 6.38 -14.59
C LYS A 104 -11.33 5.92 -13.14
N TYR A 105 -12.43 6.09 -12.41
CA TYR A 105 -12.60 5.55 -11.06
C TYR A 105 -12.49 4.03 -11.05
N ASP A 106 -13.19 3.34 -11.95
CA ASP A 106 -13.17 1.89 -12.03
C ASP A 106 -11.77 1.38 -12.34
N ARG A 107 -11.08 2.00 -13.28
CA ARG A 107 -9.71 1.62 -13.63
C ARG A 107 -8.73 1.79 -12.47
N ILE A 108 -8.79 2.89 -11.75
CA ILE A 108 -7.87 3.18 -10.64
C ILE A 108 -8.30 2.46 -9.38
N ASN A 109 -9.55 2.58 -8.96
CA ASN A 109 -9.99 2.04 -7.67
C ASN A 109 -10.17 0.52 -7.71
N VAL A 110 -10.75 -0.01 -8.77
CA VAL A 110 -10.93 -1.46 -8.93
C VAL A 110 -9.68 -2.10 -9.54
N GLY A 111 -9.23 -1.59 -10.68
CA GLY A 111 -8.07 -2.13 -11.39
C GLY A 111 -6.78 -1.98 -10.60
N GLY A 112 -6.56 -0.85 -9.96
CA GLY A 112 -5.39 -0.62 -9.10
C GLY A 112 -5.37 -1.54 -7.89
N THR A 113 -6.50 -1.73 -7.23
CA THR A 113 -6.64 -2.67 -6.11
C THR A 113 -6.37 -4.10 -6.55
N ALA A 114 -6.92 -4.52 -7.70
CA ALA A 114 -6.67 -5.84 -8.27
C ALA A 114 -5.16 -6.04 -8.54
N SER A 115 -4.48 -5.05 -9.12
CA SER A 115 -3.04 -5.12 -9.37
C SER A 115 -2.22 -5.31 -8.10
N VAL A 116 -2.56 -4.59 -7.04
CA VAL A 116 -1.88 -4.71 -5.74
C VAL A 116 -2.12 -6.09 -5.13
N VAL A 117 -3.35 -6.57 -5.13
CA VAL A 117 -3.70 -7.90 -4.58
C VAL A 117 -3.00 -9.01 -5.36
N GLU A 118 -3.02 -8.96 -6.68
CA GLU A 118 -2.35 -9.95 -7.54
C GLU A 118 -0.84 -9.97 -7.30
N ALA A 119 -0.21 -8.80 -7.20
CA ALA A 119 1.23 -8.71 -6.91
C ALA A 119 1.57 -9.29 -5.53
N ALA A 120 0.73 -9.05 -4.52
CA ALA A 120 0.91 -9.62 -3.19
C ALA A 120 0.76 -11.14 -3.18
N ILE A 121 -0.20 -11.69 -3.93
CA ILE A 121 -0.42 -13.14 -4.07
C ILE A 121 0.78 -13.80 -4.75
N LEU A 122 1.29 -13.22 -5.83
CA LEU A 122 2.47 -13.74 -6.53
C LEU A 122 3.69 -13.77 -5.63
N LEU A 123 3.88 -12.78 -4.78
CA LEU A 123 4.96 -12.75 -3.81
C LEU A 123 4.80 -13.84 -2.75
N MET A 124 3.59 -14.09 -2.26
CA MET A 124 3.29 -15.18 -1.33
C MET A 124 3.58 -16.55 -1.94
N ASP A 125 3.19 -16.78 -3.19
CA ASP A 125 3.44 -18.02 -3.90
C ASP A 125 4.95 -18.29 -4.04
N PHE A 126 5.72 -17.25 -4.33
CA PHE A 126 7.18 -17.34 -4.35
C PHE A 126 7.75 -17.81 -3.00
N TRP A 127 7.28 -17.23 -1.88
CA TRP A 127 7.74 -17.60 -0.54
C TRP A 127 7.32 -19.01 -0.12
N ASN A 128 6.13 -19.46 -0.55
CA ASN A 128 5.62 -20.79 -0.21
C ASN A 128 6.31 -21.92 -1.00
N ASN A 129 6.98 -21.60 -2.10
CA ASN A 129 7.65 -22.57 -2.97
C ASN A 129 9.19 -22.61 -2.82
N VAL A 130 9.72 -21.89 -1.85
CA VAL A 130 11.18 -21.84 -1.58
C VAL A 130 11.59 -22.82 -0.48
#